data_b4b3e5c9ca3b757385fd23a65af6696d
#
_entry.id   b4b3e5c9ca3b757385fd23a65af6696d
#
_cell.length_a   1.000
_cell.length_b   1.000
_cell.length_c   1.000
_cell.angle_alpha   90.00
_cell.angle_beta   90.00
_cell.angle_gamma   90.00
#
_symmetry.space_group_name_H-M   'P 1'
#
loop_
_entity.id
_entity.type
_entity.pdbx_description
1 polymer ?
#
loop_
_entity_poly.entity_id
_entity_poly.type
_entity_poly.pdbx_seq_one_letter_code
_entity_poly.pdbx_strand_id
1 'polypeptide(L)'
;DWSFINTIFPGLSLKDTHHSSRKLRDKVYAGAQVRYGGIDETIRCRIEYELGIITQKGFAPYFLIVQDIVNQTRATIGRGSAAASVVSYCLFITQVDPLRYTLQFERFIHPERENMPDIDVDFPWDERDDILEYVFKKYGNKRTAMVSSQVFLKPRSAIREVGKVYGLSNEEIKSIT
;
A
#
# COMPACT_ATOMS: atom_id res chain seq x y z
N ASP A 1 -8.05 13.92 -23.63
CA ASP A 1 -7.78 14.59 -22.35
C ASP A 1 -7.86 13.58 -21.22
N TRP A 2 -6.71 13.29 -20.61
CA TRP A 2 -6.64 12.47 -19.41
C TRP A 2 -6.82 13.39 -18.20
N SER A 3 -8.03 13.51 -17.68
CA SER A 3 -8.25 14.23 -16.44
C SER A 3 -8.20 13.24 -15.27
N PHE A 4 -7.21 13.38 -14.40
CA PHE A 4 -7.08 12.61 -13.16
C PHE A 4 -7.89 13.22 -11.99
N ILE A 5 -8.91 14.02 -12.31
CA ILE A 5 -9.63 14.85 -11.32
C ILE A 5 -10.53 14.03 -10.40
N ASN A 6 -10.96 12.82 -10.81
CA ASN A 6 -11.87 12.01 -10.00
C ASN A 6 -11.30 10.61 -9.75
N THR A 7 -10.96 10.34 -8.51
CA THR A 7 -10.62 8.97 -8.07
C THR A 7 -11.88 8.12 -7.99
N ILE A 8 -11.93 7.03 -8.76
CA ILE A 8 -13.04 6.08 -8.77
C ILE A 8 -12.61 4.80 -8.04
N PHE A 9 -13.23 4.50 -6.90
CA PHE A 9 -12.98 3.27 -6.17
C PHE A 9 -13.79 2.09 -6.76
N PRO A 10 -13.20 0.89 -6.88
CA PRO A 10 -13.90 -0.30 -7.37
C PRO A 10 -15.06 -0.69 -6.47
N GLY A 11 -16.24 -0.90 -7.06
CA GLY A 11 -17.41 -1.45 -6.36
C GLY A 11 -18.10 -0.51 -5.38
N LEU A 12 -17.77 0.78 -5.38
CA LEU A 12 -18.37 1.75 -4.46
C LEU A 12 -19.07 2.87 -5.23
N SER A 13 -20.35 3.01 -4.99
CA SER A 13 -21.14 4.17 -5.42
C SER A 13 -20.93 5.32 -4.41
N LEU A 14 -21.10 6.56 -4.84
CA LEU A 14 -21.05 7.74 -3.96
C LEU A 14 -22.03 7.65 -2.76
N LYS A 15 -23.11 6.83 -2.87
CA LYS A 15 -24.03 6.55 -1.76
C LYS A 15 -23.41 5.66 -0.67
N ASP A 16 -22.28 4.99 -0.94
CA ASP A 16 -21.65 4.04 -0.03
C ASP A 16 -20.57 4.65 0.87
N THR A 17 -20.30 5.96 0.77
CA THR A 17 -19.23 6.62 1.53
C THR A 17 -19.49 6.54 3.04
N HIS A 18 -20.73 6.76 3.49
CA HIS A 18 -21.11 6.61 4.91
C HIS A 18 -21.02 5.16 5.37
N HIS A 19 -21.41 4.21 4.53
CA HIS A 19 -21.29 2.78 4.82
C HIS A 19 -19.82 2.36 4.94
N SER A 20 -18.98 2.83 4.02
CA SER A 20 -17.55 2.54 4.02
C SER A 20 -16.85 3.12 5.25
N SER A 21 -17.19 4.34 5.66
CA SER A 21 -16.61 4.97 6.86
C SER A 21 -17.00 4.22 8.14
N ARG A 22 -18.26 3.79 8.26
CA ARG A 22 -18.70 2.95 9.38
C ARG A 22 -17.97 1.62 9.40
N LYS A 23 -17.92 0.92 8.27
CA LYS A 23 -17.23 -0.36 8.13
C LYS A 23 -15.73 -0.24 8.44
N LEU A 24 -15.09 0.84 7.98
CA LEU A 24 -13.70 1.14 8.32
C LEU A 24 -13.51 1.28 9.83
N ARG A 25 -14.36 2.09 10.46
CA ARG A 25 -14.35 2.33 11.90
C ARG A 25 -14.47 1.01 12.69
N ASP A 26 -15.47 0.19 12.36
CA ASP A 26 -15.71 -1.09 13.04
C ASP A 26 -14.48 -2.00 12.94
N LYS A 27 -13.86 -2.08 11.77
CA LYS A 27 -12.66 -2.87 11.53
C LYS A 27 -11.43 -2.34 12.28
N VAL A 28 -11.25 -1.01 12.32
CA VAL A 28 -10.16 -0.37 13.06
C VAL A 28 -10.28 -0.64 14.56
N TYR A 29 -11.46 -0.51 15.12
CA TYR A 29 -11.67 -0.79 16.54
C TYR A 29 -11.49 -2.26 16.88
N ALA A 30 -11.97 -3.17 16.03
CA ALA A 30 -11.72 -4.60 16.19
C ALA A 30 -10.21 -4.91 16.13
N GLY A 31 -9.49 -4.34 15.18
CA GLY A 31 -8.04 -4.51 15.08
C GLY A 31 -7.27 -3.85 16.21
N ALA A 32 -7.72 -2.68 16.69
CA ALA A 32 -7.12 -2.01 17.86
C ALA A 32 -7.22 -2.88 19.11
N GLN A 33 -8.35 -3.56 19.33
CA GLN A 33 -8.51 -4.49 20.44
C GLN A 33 -7.51 -5.65 20.38
N VAL A 34 -7.22 -6.15 19.16
CA VAL A 34 -6.22 -7.21 18.95
C VAL A 34 -4.79 -6.71 19.15
N ARG A 35 -4.48 -5.50 18.64
CA ARG A 35 -3.11 -4.94 18.67
C ARG A 35 -2.68 -4.46 20.04
N TYR A 36 -3.60 -3.85 20.79
CA TYR A 36 -3.30 -3.20 22.07
C TYR A 36 -3.83 -3.98 23.29
N GLY A 37 -4.70 -4.98 23.09
CA GLY A 37 -5.35 -5.72 24.18
C GLY A 37 -6.38 -4.92 25.00
N GLY A 38 -6.44 -3.59 24.78
CA GLY A 38 -7.35 -2.62 25.37
C GLY A 38 -7.19 -1.27 24.69
N ILE A 39 -8.22 -0.45 24.72
CA ILE A 39 -8.22 0.86 24.06
C ILE A 39 -8.34 1.93 25.13
N ASP A 40 -7.21 2.53 25.50
CA ASP A 40 -7.18 3.68 26.40
C ASP A 40 -7.58 4.97 25.66
N GLU A 41 -7.60 6.07 26.39
CA GLU A 41 -8.00 7.39 25.83
C GLU A 41 -7.00 7.89 24.79
N THR A 42 -5.71 7.62 24.93
CA THR A 42 -4.67 8.04 23.99
C THR A 42 -4.84 7.34 22.63
N ILE A 43 -5.03 6.01 22.67
CA ILE A 43 -5.31 5.20 21.49
C ILE A 43 -6.61 5.66 20.83
N ARG A 44 -7.66 5.88 21.62
CA ARG A 44 -8.97 6.34 21.13
C ARG A 44 -8.87 7.69 20.43
N CYS A 45 -8.27 8.68 21.07
CA CYS A 45 -8.11 10.02 20.51
C CYS A 45 -7.36 9.98 19.18
N ARG A 46 -6.30 9.19 19.09
CA ARG A 46 -5.54 9.05 17.85
C ARG A 46 -6.34 8.35 16.74
N ILE A 47 -7.07 7.28 17.05
CA ILE A 47 -7.95 6.59 16.10
C ILE A 47 -9.03 7.56 15.56
N GLU A 48 -9.71 8.29 16.45
CA GLU A 48 -10.78 9.22 16.05
C GLU A 48 -10.23 10.35 15.19
N TYR A 49 -9.08 10.90 15.53
CA TYR A 49 -8.41 11.92 14.74
C TYR A 49 -8.12 11.47 13.32
N GLU A 50 -7.49 10.30 13.18
CA GLU A 50 -7.15 9.75 11.85
C GLU A 50 -8.41 9.38 11.05
N LEU A 51 -9.40 8.70 11.66
CA LEU A 51 -10.66 8.36 11.03
C LEU A 51 -11.44 9.60 10.59
N GLY A 52 -11.38 10.68 11.36
CA GLY A 52 -11.98 11.96 11.00
C GLY A 52 -11.43 12.49 9.67
N ILE A 53 -10.11 12.57 9.54
CA ILE A 53 -9.43 13.04 8.32
C ILE A 53 -9.69 12.10 7.14
N ILE A 54 -9.54 10.78 7.34
CA ILE A 54 -9.77 9.77 6.30
C ILE A 54 -11.21 9.83 5.77
N THR A 55 -12.19 9.98 6.67
CA THR A 55 -13.61 10.08 6.30
C THR A 55 -13.92 11.38 5.58
N GLN A 56 -13.43 12.50 6.07
CA GLN A 56 -13.61 13.82 5.45
C GLN A 56 -13.08 13.85 4.01
N LYS A 57 -11.96 13.18 3.78
CA LYS A 57 -11.34 13.07 2.45
C LYS A 57 -11.94 11.97 1.55
N GLY A 58 -12.88 11.18 2.05
CA GLY A 58 -13.48 10.08 1.31
C GLY A 58 -12.55 8.90 1.05
N PHE A 59 -11.46 8.74 1.82
CA PHE A 59 -10.46 7.68 1.62
C PHE A 59 -10.82 6.35 2.29
N ALA A 60 -11.91 6.27 3.04
CA ALA A 60 -12.33 5.04 3.71
C ALA A 60 -12.39 3.80 2.78
N PRO A 61 -12.93 3.90 1.55
CA PRO A 61 -12.91 2.78 0.61
C PRO A 61 -11.51 2.28 0.25
N TYR A 62 -10.57 3.20 0.11
CA TYR A 62 -9.18 2.86 -0.21
C TYR A 62 -8.54 1.98 0.86
N PHE A 63 -8.65 2.37 2.13
CA PHE A 63 -8.16 1.57 3.26
C PHE A 63 -8.82 0.19 3.31
N LEU A 64 -10.12 0.09 3.02
CA LEU A 64 -10.84 -1.18 2.99
C LEU A 64 -10.37 -2.09 1.85
N ILE A 65 -10.03 -1.53 0.67
CA ILE A 65 -9.46 -2.27 -0.45
C ILE A 65 -8.08 -2.81 -0.07
N VAL A 66 -7.21 -1.98 0.48
CA VAL A 66 -5.87 -2.41 0.89
C VAL A 66 -5.95 -3.48 1.98
N GLN A 67 -6.82 -3.30 2.98
CA GLN A 67 -7.06 -4.32 4.00
C GLN A 67 -7.55 -5.65 3.39
N ASP A 68 -8.44 -5.60 2.42
CA ASP A 68 -8.93 -6.78 1.75
C ASP A 68 -7.80 -7.55 1.06
N ILE A 69 -6.87 -6.85 0.42
CA ILE A 69 -5.72 -7.46 -0.24
C ILE A 69 -4.74 -8.06 0.78
N VAL A 70 -4.40 -7.31 1.84
CA VAL A 70 -3.45 -7.81 2.86
C VAL A 70 -4.00 -9.01 3.64
N ASN A 71 -5.31 -9.18 3.72
CA ASN A 71 -5.93 -10.34 4.34
C ASN A 71 -5.84 -11.64 3.49
N GLN A 72 -5.34 -11.57 2.26
CA GLN A 72 -5.16 -12.75 1.40
C GLN A 72 -3.81 -13.46 1.65
N THR A 73 -2.98 -12.93 2.52
CA THR A 73 -1.64 -13.43 2.78
C THR A 73 -1.43 -13.68 4.27
N ARG A 74 -0.48 -14.58 4.59
CA ARG A 74 -0.09 -14.88 5.98
C ARG A 74 0.70 -13.75 6.65
N ALA A 75 1.38 -12.92 5.88
CA ALA A 75 2.19 -11.83 6.39
C ALA A 75 2.33 -10.69 5.36
N THR A 76 2.35 -9.47 5.86
CA THR A 76 2.61 -8.27 5.05
C THR A 76 3.53 -7.31 5.80
N ILE A 77 4.24 -6.50 5.05
CA ILE A 77 5.01 -5.39 5.60
C ILE A 77 4.58 -4.13 4.86
N GLY A 78 3.68 -3.35 5.46
CA GLY A 78 3.40 -2.00 5.01
C GLY A 78 4.57 -1.10 5.38
N ARG A 79 5.01 -0.30 4.41
CA ARG A 79 6.19 0.58 4.54
C ARG A 79 5.88 2.02 4.13
N GLY A 80 6.89 2.87 4.16
CA GLY A 80 6.76 4.28 3.80
C GLY A 80 5.94 5.08 4.81
N SER A 81 5.23 6.08 4.33
CA SER A 81 4.45 6.99 5.18
C SER A 81 3.23 6.34 5.83
N ALA A 82 2.69 5.25 5.25
CA ALA A 82 1.54 4.52 5.80
C ALA A 82 1.83 3.93 7.21
N ALA A 83 3.12 3.70 7.55
CA ALA A 83 3.53 3.26 8.89
C ALA A 83 3.24 4.29 9.99
N ALA A 84 3.00 5.56 9.64
CA ALA A 84 2.65 6.61 10.59
C ALA A 84 1.16 6.63 10.98
N SER A 85 0.34 5.73 10.41
CA SER A 85 -1.10 5.65 10.66
C SER A 85 -1.47 4.55 11.64
N VAL A 86 -2.16 4.90 12.71
CA VAL A 86 -2.76 3.93 13.65
C VAL A 86 -3.89 3.15 12.97
N VAL A 87 -4.59 3.76 12.04
CA VAL A 87 -5.61 3.09 11.23
C VAL A 87 -4.97 1.98 10.40
N SER A 88 -3.85 2.26 9.70
CA SER A 88 -3.11 1.23 8.94
C SER A 88 -2.58 0.11 9.83
N TYR A 89 -2.11 0.44 11.02
CA TYR A 89 -1.64 -0.54 12.01
C TYR A 89 -2.76 -1.45 12.53
N CYS A 90 -3.90 -0.89 12.87
CA CYS A 90 -5.07 -1.64 13.32
C CYS A 90 -5.69 -2.49 12.21
N LEU A 91 -5.57 -2.10 10.96
CA LEU A 91 -6.00 -2.89 9.80
C LEU A 91 -5.00 -3.97 9.37
N PHE A 92 -3.92 -4.16 10.10
CA PHE A 92 -2.83 -5.10 9.80
C PHE A 92 -2.10 -4.81 8.47
N ILE A 93 -2.25 -3.61 7.93
CA ILE A 93 -1.53 -3.15 6.73
C ILE A 93 -0.06 -2.91 7.08
N THR A 94 0.22 -2.30 8.24
CA THR A 94 1.57 -2.04 8.75
C THR A 94 1.81 -2.80 10.04
N GLN A 95 3.09 -3.06 10.37
CA GLN A 95 3.48 -3.83 11.57
C GLN A 95 4.18 -2.96 12.61
N VAL A 96 4.39 -1.68 12.34
CA VAL A 96 5.01 -0.72 13.26
C VAL A 96 3.92 0.04 14.00
N ASP A 97 4.00 0.04 15.33
CA ASP A 97 3.07 0.81 16.17
C ASP A 97 3.43 2.31 16.14
N PRO A 98 2.61 3.17 15.52
CA PRO A 98 2.93 4.59 15.40
C PRO A 98 2.84 5.36 16.72
N LEU A 99 2.10 4.86 17.70
CA LEU A 99 2.04 5.47 19.04
C LEU A 99 3.33 5.20 19.81
N ARG A 100 3.80 3.96 19.81
CA ARG A 100 5.03 3.56 20.48
C ARG A 100 6.24 4.34 19.97
N TYR A 101 6.31 4.62 18.67
CA TYR A 101 7.42 5.32 18.04
C TYR A 101 7.14 6.82 17.76
N THR A 102 6.04 7.34 18.28
CA THR A 102 5.66 8.77 18.15
C THR A 102 5.66 9.26 16.70
N LEU A 103 5.14 8.42 15.78
CA LEU A 103 5.09 8.76 14.36
C LEU A 103 3.95 9.75 14.08
N GLN A 104 4.24 10.74 13.24
CA GLN A 104 3.31 11.81 12.90
C GLN A 104 2.42 11.39 11.73
N PHE A 105 1.09 11.32 11.95
CA PHE A 105 0.12 10.97 10.92
C PHE A 105 0.11 11.94 9.73
N GLU A 106 0.40 13.20 9.99
CA GLU A 106 0.43 14.27 8.99
C GLU A 106 1.48 14.05 7.90
N ARG A 107 2.50 13.23 8.15
CA ARG A 107 3.46 12.79 7.13
C ARG A 107 2.84 11.86 6.09
N PHE A 108 1.76 11.19 6.44
CA PHE A 108 1.00 10.30 5.57
C PHE A 108 -0.20 11.00 4.97
N ILE A 109 -1.11 11.54 5.81
CA ILE A 109 -2.28 12.29 5.38
C ILE A 109 -2.40 13.55 6.25
N HIS A 110 -2.32 14.72 5.63
CA HIS A 110 -2.63 15.98 6.31
C HIS A 110 -3.91 16.62 5.72
N PRO A 111 -4.60 17.47 6.47
CA PRO A 111 -5.88 18.06 6.05
C PRO A 111 -5.85 18.79 4.70
N GLU A 112 -4.73 19.41 4.34
CA GLU A 112 -4.57 20.15 3.08
C GLU A 112 -4.19 19.28 1.89
N ARG A 113 -3.83 18.02 2.10
CA ARG A 113 -3.46 17.12 1.01
C ARG A 113 -4.67 16.79 0.13
N GLU A 114 -4.64 17.15 -1.13
CA GLU A 114 -5.71 16.87 -2.10
C GLU A 114 -5.60 15.45 -2.69
N ASN A 115 -4.38 15.01 -2.96
CA ASN A 115 -4.14 13.71 -3.57
C ASN A 115 -4.18 12.58 -2.56
N MET A 116 -4.69 11.43 -3.00
CA MET A 116 -4.68 10.20 -2.23
C MET A 116 -3.23 9.78 -1.91
N PRO A 117 -2.95 9.32 -0.67
CA PRO A 117 -1.63 8.84 -0.31
C PRO A 117 -1.37 7.46 -0.93
N ASP A 118 -0.09 7.17 -1.18
CA ASP A 118 0.34 5.84 -1.55
C ASP A 118 0.43 4.95 -0.29
N ILE A 119 -0.03 3.72 -0.41
CA ILE A 119 0.16 2.68 0.61
C ILE A 119 1.01 1.59 -0.03
N ASP A 120 2.28 1.54 0.34
CA ASP A 120 3.23 0.53 -0.10
C ASP A 120 3.12 -0.70 0.79
N VAL A 121 2.93 -1.88 0.21
CA VAL A 121 2.85 -3.15 0.94
C VAL A 121 3.73 -4.18 0.25
N ASP A 122 4.64 -4.76 1.01
CA ASP A 122 5.45 -5.89 0.57
C ASP A 122 4.78 -7.21 0.98
N PHE A 123 4.79 -8.17 0.08
CA PHE A 123 4.22 -9.50 0.26
C PHE A 123 5.31 -10.57 0.19
N PRO A 124 5.11 -11.75 0.82
CA PRO A 124 6.00 -12.88 0.66
C PRO A 124 6.13 -13.27 -0.82
N TRP A 125 7.36 -13.56 -1.24
CA TRP A 125 7.65 -13.83 -2.65
C TRP A 125 6.92 -15.09 -3.18
N ASP A 126 6.70 -16.06 -2.32
CA ASP A 126 6.04 -17.34 -2.62
C ASP A 126 4.50 -17.21 -2.71
N GLU A 127 3.90 -16.13 -2.20
CA GLU A 127 2.46 -15.85 -2.29
C GLU A 127 2.14 -14.77 -3.35
N ARG A 128 3.16 -14.21 -4.00
CA ARG A 128 3.03 -13.08 -4.91
C ARG A 128 2.05 -13.33 -6.05
N ASP A 129 2.16 -14.48 -6.71
CA ASP A 129 1.37 -14.76 -7.90
C ASP A 129 -0.11 -15.02 -7.55
N ASP A 130 -0.38 -15.66 -6.42
CA ASP A 130 -1.74 -15.87 -5.89
C ASP A 130 -2.42 -14.52 -5.54
N ILE A 131 -1.67 -13.60 -4.94
CA ILE A 131 -2.16 -12.25 -4.62
C ILE A 131 -2.45 -11.46 -5.89
N LEU A 132 -1.56 -11.51 -6.88
CA LEU A 132 -1.77 -10.87 -8.18
C LEU A 132 -3.04 -11.40 -8.85
N GLU A 133 -3.21 -12.74 -8.90
CA GLU A 133 -4.40 -13.36 -9.47
C GLU A 133 -5.67 -12.91 -8.74
N TYR A 134 -5.66 -12.91 -7.40
CA TYR A 134 -6.75 -12.43 -6.58
C TYR A 134 -7.14 -10.98 -6.93
N VAL A 135 -6.16 -10.07 -6.99
CA VAL A 135 -6.36 -8.65 -7.27
C VAL A 135 -6.94 -8.45 -8.67
N PHE A 136 -6.38 -9.09 -9.70
CA PHE A 136 -6.89 -8.99 -11.06
C PHE A 136 -8.29 -9.58 -11.21
N LYS A 137 -8.56 -10.72 -10.58
CA LYS A 137 -9.88 -11.36 -10.59
C LYS A 137 -10.95 -10.52 -9.90
N LYS A 138 -10.61 -9.93 -8.75
CA LYS A 138 -11.58 -9.18 -7.93
C LYS A 138 -11.83 -7.77 -8.45
N TYR A 139 -10.78 -7.04 -8.82
CA TYR A 139 -10.87 -5.63 -9.19
C TYR A 139 -10.88 -5.39 -10.70
N GLY A 140 -10.46 -6.38 -11.49
CA GLY A 140 -10.49 -6.39 -12.95
C GLY A 140 -9.38 -5.57 -13.61
N ASN A 141 -9.07 -5.93 -14.86
CA ASN A 141 -7.95 -5.35 -15.64
C ASN A 141 -8.05 -3.84 -15.92
N LYS A 142 -9.25 -3.26 -15.76
CA LYS A 142 -9.44 -1.81 -15.94
C LYS A 142 -8.99 -0.98 -14.72
N ARG A 143 -8.76 -1.64 -13.58
CA ARG A 143 -8.45 -0.98 -12.30
C ARG A 143 -7.20 -1.51 -11.62
N THR A 144 -6.56 -2.47 -12.27
CA THR A 144 -5.31 -3.08 -11.82
C THR A 144 -4.30 -3.05 -12.95
N ALA A 145 -3.06 -2.77 -12.62
CA ALA A 145 -1.97 -2.77 -13.58
C ALA A 145 -0.70 -3.27 -12.93
N MET A 146 0.11 -3.96 -13.72
CA MET A 146 1.48 -4.26 -13.33
C MET A 146 2.39 -3.10 -13.74
N VAL A 147 3.35 -2.77 -12.89
CA VAL A 147 4.39 -1.81 -13.25
C VAL A 147 5.29 -2.45 -14.30
N SER A 148 5.37 -1.82 -15.48
CA SER A 148 6.29 -2.22 -16.56
C SER A 148 7.52 -1.35 -16.49
N SER A 149 8.51 -1.77 -15.69
CA SER A 149 9.81 -1.09 -15.65
C SER A 149 10.76 -1.72 -16.67
N GLN A 150 11.43 -0.88 -17.45
CA GLN A 150 12.45 -1.30 -18.40
C GLN A 150 13.82 -0.90 -17.88
N VAL A 151 14.72 -1.87 -17.79
CA VAL A 151 16.11 -1.62 -17.42
C VAL A 151 16.92 -1.37 -18.68
N PHE A 152 17.40 -0.15 -18.86
CA PHE A 152 18.30 0.21 -19.94
C PHE A 152 19.75 0.04 -19.49
N LEU A 153 20.46 -0.87 -20.14
CA LEU A 153 21.89 -1.05 -19.89
C LEU A 153 22.68 0.02 -20.67
N LYS A 154 23.63 0.66 -19.99
CA LYS A 154 24.63 1.49 -20.69
C LYS A 154 25.51 0.60 -21.57
N PRO A 155 26.14 1.13 -22.65
CA PRO A 155 26.90 0.34 -23.63
C PRO A 155 27.87 -0.67 -22.99
N ARG A 156 28.69 -0.23 -22.04
CA ARG A 156 29.65 -1.10 -21.35
C ARG A 156 28.97 -2.24 -20.58
N SER A 157 27.85 -1.96 -19.91
CA SER A 157 27.08 -2.98 -19.19
C SER A 157 26.38 -3.93 -20.16
N ALA A 158 25.86 -3.41 -21.28
CA ALA A 158 25.23 -4.22 -22.31
C ALA A 158 26.23 -5.22 -22.93
N ILE A 159 27.43 -4.77 -23.30
CA ILE A 159 28.49 -5.64 -23.83
C ILE A 159 28.85 -6.73 -22.82
N ARG A 160 28.95 -6.38 -21.55
CA ARG A 160 29.25 -7.33 -20.46
C ARG A 160 28.18 -8.41 -20.33
N GLU A 161 26.90 -8.01 -20.24
CA GLU A 161 25.83 -8.98 -20.03
C GLU A 161 25.60 -9.85 -21.29
N VAL A 162 25.65 -9.26 -22.48
CA VAL A 162 25.56 -10.00 -23.73
C VAL A 162 26.78 -10.94 -23.91
N GLY A 163 27.98 -10.47 -23.62
CA GLY A 163 29.20 -11.29 -23.70
C GLY A 163 29.12 -12.54 -22.82
N LYS A 164 28.58 -12.42 -21.58
CA LYS A 164 28.34 -13.58 -20.71
C LYS A 164 27.37 -14.59 -21.34
N VAL A 165 26.29 -14.12 -21.96
CA VAL A 165 25.32 -14.99 -22.64
C VAL A 165 25.99 -15.78 -23.79
N TYR A 166 26.93 -15.15 -24.50
CA TYR A 166 27.74 -15.81 -25.55
C TYR A 166 28.92 -16.62 -25.00
N GLY A 167 29.07 -16.76 -23.69
CA GLY A 167 30.10 -17.58 -23.06
C GLY A 167 31.51 -16.97 -23.04
N LEU A 168 31.62 -15.64 -23.27
CA LEU A 168 32.91 -14.97 -23.20
C LEU A 168 33.39 -14.89 -21.74
N SER A 169 34.69 -15.08 -21.55
CA SER A 169 35.34 -14.90 -20.26
C SER A 169 35.37 -13.44 -19.83
N ASN A 170 35.56 -13.20 -18.53
CA ASN A 170 35.69 -11.84 -18.01
C ASN A 170 36.87 -11.06 -18.60
N GLU A 171 37.96 -11.77 -19.04
CA GLU A 171 39.13 -11.18 -19.66
C GLU A 171 38.81 -10.71 -21.09
N GLU A 172 38.15 -11.56 -21.86
CA GLU A 172 37.69 -11.21 -23.21
C GLU A 172 36.70 -10.04 -23.19
N ILE A 173 35.74 -10.03 -22.26
CA ILE A 173 34.82 -8.94 -22.08
C ILE A 173 35.55 -7.64 -21.74
N LYS A 174 36.55 -7.70 -20.86
CA LYS A 174 37.37 -6.52 -20.49
C LYS A 174 38.15 -5.94 -21.67
N SER A 175 38.58 -6.80 -22.60
CA SER A 175 39.33 -6.34 -23.79
C SER A 175 38.44 -5.56 -24.79
N ILE A 176 37.13 -5.78 -24.73
CA ILE A 176 36.13 -5.14 -25.62
C ILE A 176 35.53 -3.86 -24.98
N THR A 177 35.59 -3.73 -23.65
CA THR A 177 34.95 -2.66 -22.87
C THR A 177 35.92 -1.67 -22.26
#